data_e78e9db081f3c6b574159d34582ba73d
#
_entry.id   e78e9db081f3c6b574159d34582ba73d
#
_cell.length_a   1.000
_cell.length_b   1.000
_cell.length_c   1.000
_cell.angle_alpha   90.00
_cell.angle_beta   90.00
_cell.angle_gamma   90.00
#
_symmetry.space_group_name_H-M   'P 1'
#
loop_
_entity.id
_entity.type
_entity.pdbx_description
1 polymer ?
#
loop_
_entity_poly.entity_id
_entity_poly.type
_entity_poly.pdbx_seq_one_letter_code
_entity_poly.pdbx_strand_id
1 'polypeptide(L)'
;MTCNNQKLVDEGKDKTAPGNYCMVQVKPNWHDSTDLLGYYSDLGTRHFVNTAFVQFLCKAYAYPETPFFLCLDEMNLAPVEQYFAEYLSAVESLEKKGPDWVSDSLVEVVKTGEKDENGNAKVDEEILGQIIAGAQSTEAADWIRKHGLTIPKNLFVVGTVNMDETTCQFSRKVLDRAMTLLMNEVKFADMGKTVDPSKEQLLDDAGLAFFMQGGRRGHVDTTEAGLLDHLNKPLVNTPFVVAYRFANEYALYEEALANLGGLAQLGESETDESKIAEYWKKVSEHAEEALDHVVLMKLLPRIHGMKDVVKGIFEGRKIDEKDIPGLRDEVKADGLSAGMMTEILNRGDEYLTFWP
;
A
#
# COMPACT_ATOMS: atom_id res chain seq x y z
N MET A 1 -5.35 -6.00 15.33
CA MET A 1 -4.08 -6.10 14.60
C MET A 1 -3.38 -7.38 15.00
N THR A 2 -2.89 -8.12 14.02
CA THR A 2 -2.23 -9.40 14.28
C THR A 2 -0.82 -9.15 14.82
N CYS A 3 -0.50 -9.67 16.01
CA CYS A 3 0.85 -9.66 16.56
C CYS A 3 1.17 -11.07 17.08
N ASN A 4 2.11 -11.73 16.44
CA ASN A 4 2.55 -13.09 16.80
C ASN A 4 3.75 -13.10 17.78
N ASN A 5 4.17 -11.94 18.25
CA ASN A 5 5.32 -11.79 19.13
C ASN A 5 4.88 -11.30 20.51
N GLN A 6 5.01 -12.17 21.52
CA GLN A 6 4.55 -11.87 22.89
C GLN A 6 5.25 -10.66 23.50
N LYS A 7 6.55 -10.44 23.20
CA LYS A 7 7.27 -9.27 23.71
C LYS A 7 6.66 -7.97 23.20
N LEU A 8 6.25 -7.92 21.92
CA LEU A 8 5.60 -6.75 21.34
C LEU A 8 4.17 -6.57 21.86
N VAL A 9 3.47 -7.66 22.18
CA VAL A 9 2.15 -7.59 22.85
C VAL A 9 2.30 -6.98 24.22
N ASP A 10 3.32 -7.39 24.99
CA ASP A 10 3.57 -6.90 26.33
C ASP A 10 4.09 -5.44 26.38
N GLU A 11 4.79 -5.00 25.32
CA GLU A 11 5.22 -3.62 25.14
C GLU A 11 4.08 -2.67 24.77
N GLY A 12 2.97 -3.19 24.29
CA GLY A 12 1.82 -2.41 23.86
C GLY A 12 1.14 -1.68 25.03
N LYS A 13 0.45 -0.56 24.71
CA LYS A 13 -0.34 0.18 25.70
C LYS A 13 -1.55 -0.62 26.20
N ASP A 14 -2.11 -1.43 25.30
CA ASP A 14 -3.21 -2.36 25.54
C ASP A 14 -3.25 -3.42 24.44
N LYS A 15 -4.21 -4.37 24.52
CA LYS A 15 -4.36 -5.43 23.52
C LYS A 15 -4.72 -4.94 22.12
N THR A 16 -5.19 -3.71 21.96
CA THR A 16 -5.59 -3.12 20.68
C THR A 16 -4.45 -2.35 20.00
N ALA A 17 -3.41 -2.00 20.74
CA ALA A 17 -2.24 -1.28 20.26
C ALA A 17 -0.93 -1.94 20.72
N PRO A 18 -0.62 -3.17 20.24
CA PRO A 18 0.63 -3.85 20.56
C PRO A 18 1.84 -3.11 19.98
N GLY A 19 3.05 -3.48 20.40
CA GLY A 19 4.29 -2.80 20.03
C GLY A 19 4.67 -2.86 18.53
N ASN A 20 3.92 -3.59 17.71
CA ASN A 20 4.01 -3.60 16.25
C ASN A 20 3.01 -2.62 15.57
N TYR A 21 2.44 -1.71 16.33
CA TYR A 21 1.58 -0.63 15.82
C TYR A 21 2.14 0.74 16.22
N CYS A 22 2.14 1.66 15.27
CA CYS A 22 2.50 3.05 15.47
C CYS A 22 1.50 3.97 14.77
N MET A 23 1.01 4.98 15.46
CA MET A 23 0.22 6.06 14.87
C MET A 23 1.07 7.33 14.83
N VAL A 24 1.14 7.95 13.68
CA VAL A 24 1.80 9.23 13.43
C VAL A 24 0.74 10.21 12.95
N GLN A 25 0.49 11.25 13.74
CA GLN A 25 -0.43 12.33 13.34
C GLN A 25 0.26 13.28 12.38
N VAL A 26 -0.31 13.43 11.19
CA VAL A 26 0.15 14.42 10.21
C VAL A 26 -0.28 15.81 10.65
N LYS A 27 0.57 16.80 10.43
CA LYS A 27 0.29 18.20 10.79
C LYS A 27 0.20 19.06 9.55
N PRO A 28 -0.66 20.11 9.56
CA PRO A 28 -0.89 20.95 8.39
C PRO A 28 0.35 21.71 7.89
N ASN A 29 1.37 21.84 8.73
CA ASN A 29 2.61 22.54 8.42
C ASN A 29 3.70 21.64 7.83
N TRP A 30 3.43 20.37 7.53
CA TRP A 30 4.39 19.49 6.88
C TRP A 30 4.52 19.83 5.39
N HIS A 31 5.72 20.21 4.99
CA HIS A 31 6.00 20.65 3.61
C HIS A 31 7.08 19.83 2.91
N ASP A 32 7.80 19.01 3.66
CA ASP A 32 8.85 18.12 3.18
C ASP A 32 8.93 16.87 4.05
N SER A 33 9.82 15.93 3.68
CA SER A 33 9.95 14.65 4.36
C SER A 33 10.65 14.71 5.72
N THR A 34 11.21 15.85 6.12
CA THR A 34 12.02 15.94 7.35
C THR A 34 11.20 15.72 8.63
N ASP A 35 9.93 16.14 8.63
CA ASP A 35 9.02 15.90 9.74
C ASP A 35 8.71 14.40 9.93
N LEU A 36 8.74 13.62 8.85
CA LEU A 36 8.48 12.19 8.86
C LEU A 36 9.77 11.37 8.99
N LEU A 37 10.77 11.65 8.16
CA LEU A 37 12.01 10.87 8.04
C LEU A 37 13.15 11.36 8.93
N GLY A 38 12.97 12.49 9.62
CA GLY A 38 14.05 13.14 10.35
C GLY A 38 15.05 13.84 9.44
N TYR A 39 16.09 14.38 10.04
CA TYR A 39 17.11 15.13 9.30
C TYR A 39 18.44 15.19 10.05
N TYR A 40 19.51 15.49 9.31
CA TYR A 40 20.82 15.76 9.87
C TYR A 40 20.91 17.23 10.28
N SER A 41 21.31 17.49 11.52
CA SER A 41 21.55 18.81 12.05
C SER A 41 23.05 19.02 12.30
N ASP A 42 23.56 20.15 11.84
CA ASP A 42 24.94 20.60 12.08
C ASP A 42 25.01 21.63 13.22
N LEU A 43 23.92 21.83 13.99
CA LEU A 43 23.93 22.70 15.15
C LEU A 43 24.69 22.02 16.30
N GLY A 44 25.88 22.55 16.61
CA GLY A 44 26.81 21.94 17.54
C GLY A 44 27.57 20.78 16.92
N THR A 45 27.50 19.60 17.53
CA THR A 45 28.03 18.37 16.93
C THR A 45 26.99 17.82 15.95
N ARG A 46 27.44 17.40 14.76
CA ARG A 46 26.55 16.79 13.77
C ARG A 46 25.81 15.61 14.37
N HIS A 47 24.50 15.61 14.25
CA HIS A 47 23.63 14.56 14.79
C HIS A 47 22.40 14.35 13.91
N PHE A 48 21.76 13.20 14.07
CA PHE A 48 20.51 12.88 13.38
C PHE A 48 19.32 13.13 14.33
N VAL A 49 18.39 13.99 13.89
CA VAL A 49 17.12 14.22 14.59
C VAL A 49 16.14 13.15 14.17
N ASN A 50 15.92 12.18 15.06
CA ASN A 50 15.12 10.99 14.80
C ASN A 50 13.62 11.27 15.02
N THR A 51 12.77 10.50 14.32
CA THR A 51 11.31 10.58 14.40
C THR A 51 10.70 9.25 14.86
N ALA A 52 9.44 9.29 15.29
CA ALA A 52 8.70 8.07 15.64
C ALA A 52 8.58 7.11 14.46
N PHE A 53 8.43 7.64 13.24
CA PHE A 53 8.38 6.86 12.00
C PHE A 53 9.68 6.09 11.79
N VAL A 54 10.83 6.77 11.83
CA VAL A 54 12.15 6.15 11.63
C VAL A 54 12.45 5.11 12.70
N GLN A 55 12.16 5.42 13.97
CA GLN A 55 12.33 4.47 15.08
C GLN A 55 11.47 3.22 14.86
N PHE A 56 10.24 3.38 14.38
CA PHE A 56 9.33 2.27 14.10
C PHE A 56 9.81 1.41 12.94
N LEU A 57 10.35 2.02 11.86
CA LEU A 57 10.99 1.30 10.77
C LEU A 57 12.17 0.46 11.26
N CYS A 58 13.05 1.07 12.06
CA CYS A 58 14.20 0.36 12.64
C CYS A 58 13.75 -0.81 13.52
N LYS A 59 12.66 -0.62 14.29
CA LYS A 59 12.08 -1.69 15.10
C LYS A 59 11.53 -2.84 14.23
N ALA A 60 10.91 -2.54 13.08
CA ALA A 60 10.40 -3.57 12.18
C ALA A 60 11.50 -4.51 11.68
N TYR A 61 12.70 -4.00 11.41
CA TYR A 61 13.86 -4.82 11.05
C TYR A 61 14.30 -5.79 12.16
N ALA A 62 14.07 -5.45 13.43
CA ALA A 62 14.40 -6.32 14.55
C ALA A 62 13.42 -7.51 14.70
N TYR A 63 12.27 -7.48 14.03
CA TYR A 63 11.22 -8.50 14.12
C TYR A 63 10.71 -8.87 12.72
N PRO A 64 11.54 -9.41 11.82
CA PRO A 64 11.22 -9.60 10.40
C PRO A 64 10.06 -10.56 10.13
N GLU A 65 9.70 -11.42 11.09
CA GLU A 65 8.61 -12.39 10.99
C GLU A 65 7.29 -11.89 11.63
N THR A 66 7.25 -10.63 12.08
CA THR A 66 6.06 -10.02 12.64
C THR A 66 5.61 -8.85 11.77
N PRO A 67 4.33 -8.77 11.38
CA PRO A 67 3.83 -7.62 10.61
C PRO A 67 3.83 -6.36 11.47
N PHE A 68 4.25 -5.24 10.91
CA PHE A 68 4.28 -3.92 11.52
C PHE A 68 3.29 -2.99 10.82
N PHE A 69 2.42 -2.35 11.58
CA PHE A 69 1.38 -1.46 11.07
C PHE A 69 1.65 -0.02 11.46
N LEU A 70 1.90 0.83 10.48
CA LEU A 70 2.03 2.26 10.66
C LEU A 70 0.76 2.94 10.17
N CYS A 71 0.15 3.75 11.02
CA CYS A 71 -1.00 4.58 10.67
C CYS A 71 -0.54 6.06 10.56
N LEU A 72 -0.70 6.64 9.37
CA LEU A 72 -0.62 8.09 9.19
C LEU A 72 -2.03 8.66 9.40
N ASP A 73 -2.25 9.24 10.57
CA ASP A 73 -3.57 9.77 10.93
C ASP A 73 -3.78 11.14 10.30
N GLU A 74 -4.97 11.31 9.71
CA GLU A 74 -5.33 12.51 8.92
C GLU A 74 -4.29 12.80 7.82
N MET A 75 -3.95 11.79 7.04
CA MET A 75 -2.85 11.81 6.08
C MET A 75 -2.90 13.00 5.10
N ASN A 76 -4.10 13.50 4.78
CA ASN A 76 -4.31 14.60 3.85
C ASN A 76 -4.45 16.00 4.49
N LEU A 77 -4.09 16.16 5.77
CA LEU A 77 -3.95 17.50 6.36
C LEU A 77 -2.81 18.32 5.75
N ALA A 78 -1.80 17.64 5.18
CA ALA A 78 -0.72 18.25 4.42
C ALA A 78 -0.62 17.59 3.04
N PRO A 79 0.00 18.24 2.03
CA PRO A 79 0.18 17.64 0.71
C PRO A 79 1.04 16.36 0.78
N VAL A 80 0.41 15.20 0.60
CA VAL A 80 1.03 13.87 0.76
C VAL A 80 2.22 13.70 -0.17
N GLU A 81 2.13 14.19 -1.39
CA GLU A 81 3.20 14.15 -2.39
C GLU A 81 4.44 14.98 -2.04
N GLN A 82 4.37 15.80 -0.98
CA GLN A 82 5.51 16.56 -0.48
C GLN A 82 6.19 15.83 0.67
N TYR A 83 5.51 15.63 1.79
CA TYR A 83 6.13 15.04 2.97
C TYR A 83 6.37 13.53 2.87
N PHE A 84 5.65 12.84 1.97
CA PHE A 84 5.75 11.38 1.78
C PHE A 84 6.43 11.00 0.45
N ALA A 85 7.03 11.95 -0.26
CA ALA A 85 7.61 11.78 -1.58
C ALA A 85 8.68 10.69 -1.63
N GLU A 86 9.60 10.66 -0.68
CA GLU A 86 10.69 9.70 -0.60
C GLU A 86 10.17 8.30 -0.36
N TYR A 87 9.17 8.13 0.51
CA TYR A 87 8.53 6.83 0.74
C TYR A 87 7.83 6.33 -0.53
N LEU A 88 7.08 7.20 -1.21
CA LEU A 88 6.40 6.84 -2.47
C LEU A 88 7.41 6.45 -3.55
N SER A 89 8.57 7.10 -3.59
CA SER A 89 9.65 6.76 -4.52
C SER A 89 10.29 5.42 -4.15
N ALA A 90 10.57 5.20 -2.86
CA ALA A 90 11.16 3.97 -2.38
C ALA A 90 10.27 2.74 -2.61
N VAL A 91 8.93 2.89 -2.54
CA VAL A 91 7.98 1.83 -2.91
C VAL A 91 8.12 1.45 -4.40
N GLU A 92 8.41 2.40 -5.29
CA GLU A 92 8.63 2.11 -6.72
C GLU A 92 9.92 1.35 -7.00
N SER A 93 10.96 1.63 -6.22
CA SER A 93 12.27 1.00 -6.37
C SER A 93 12.35 -0.38 -5.70
N LEU A 94 11.29 -0.83 -5.00
CA LEU A 94 11.29 -2.10 -4.29
C LEU A 94 11.47 -3.27 -5.26
N GLU A 95 12.59 -3.96 -5.11
CA GLU A 95 12.95 -5.10 -5.95
C GLU A 95 13.48 -6.28 -5.12
N LYS A 96 13.30 -7.49 -5.65
CA LYS A 96 13.81 -8.70 -5.01
C LYS A 96 15.28 -8.90 -5.41
N LYS A 97 16.20 -8.85 -4.44
CA LYS A 97 17.63 -9.13 -4.60
C LYS A 97 18.00 -10.42 -3.84
N GLY A 98 17.98 -11.54 -4.55
CA GLY A 98 18.16 -12.84 -3.91
C GLY A 98 16.98 -13.19 -3.01
N PRO A 99 17.19 -13.49 -1.72
CA PRO A 99 16.11 -13.75 -0.77
C PRO A 99 15.44 -12.47 -0.24
N ASP A 100 16.06 -11.31 -0.42
CA ASP A 100 15.67 -10.08 0.24
C ASP A 100 14.91 -9.14 -0.70
N TRP A 101 13.97 -8.37 -0.13
CA TRP A 101 13.35 -7.22 -0.78
C TRP A 101 14.08 -5.95 -0.37
N VAL A 102 14.54 -5.19 -1.33
CA VAL A 102 15.34 -3.97 -1.12
C VAL A 102 14.74 -2.82 -1.91
N SER A 103 14.47 -1.71 -1.23
CA SER A 103 14.10 -0.44 -1.85
C SER A 103 15.29 0.51 -1.86
N ASP A 104 15.13 1.66 -2.52
CA ASP A 104 16.01 2.80 -2.26
C ASP A 104 15.93 3.21 -0.79
N SER A 105 17.02 3.80 -0.30
CA SER A 105 17.11 4.24 1.10
C SER A 105 16.24 5.46 1.36
N LEU A 106 15.43 5.41 2.41
CA LEU A 106 14.67 6.55 2.93
C LEU A 106 15.56 7.52 3.72
N VAL A 107 16.55 6.97 4.42
CA VAL A 107 17.55 7.73 5.18
C VAL A 107 18.91 7.13 4.90
N GLU A 108 19.75 7.91 4.23
CA GLU A 108 21.12 7.52 3.92
C GLU A 108 21.99 7.56 5.17
N VAL A 109 22.83 6.56 5.34
CA VAL A 109 23.79 6.53 6.44
C VAL A 109 25.02 7.38 6.07
N VAL A 110 25.39 8.28 6.97
CA VAL A 110 26.57 9.13 6.80
C VAL A 110 27.84 8.28 6.75
N LYS A 111 28.65 8.51 5.73
CA LYS A 111 29.96 7.87 5.56
C LYS A 111 31.05 8.82 6.01
N THR A 112 32.01 8.29 6.77
CA THR A 112 33.23 9.03 7.11
C THR A 112 34.11 9.12 5.88
N GLY A 113 35.07 10.06 5.86
CA GLY A 113 36.08 10.14 4.80
C GLY A 113 37.10 8.99 4.83
N GLU A 114 37.08 8.13 5.84
CA GLU A 114 37.96 6.97 5.99
C GLU A 114 37.44 5.77 5.19
N LYS A 115 38.38 4.87 4.83
CA LYS A 115 38.04 3.59 4.20
C LYS A 115 38.36 2.42 5.12
N ASP A 116 37.55 1.37 4.99
CA ASP A 116 37.82 0.09 5.65
C ASP A 116 38.94 -0.70 4.96
N GLU A 117 39.25 -1.87 5.49
CA GLU A 117 40.31 -2.77 4.95
C GLU A 117 40.01 -3.25 3.52
N ASN A 118 38.74 -3.19 3.10
CA ASN A 118 38.27 -3.58 1.78
C ASN A 118 38.14 -2.39 0.82
N GLY A 119 38.50 -1.18 1.27
CA GLY A 119 38.41 0.04 0.46
C GLY A 119 37.07 0.73 0.42
N ASN A 120 36.05 0.24 1.18
CA ASN A 120 34.74 0.87 1.29
C ASN A 120 34.77 2.02 2.28
N ALA A 121 33.96 3.06 2.04
CA ALA A 121 33.84 4.16 2.99
C ALA A 121 33.23 3.67 4.31
N LYS A 122 33.90 3.95 5.43
CA LYS A 122 33.40 3.63 6.77
C LYS A 122 32.16 4.44 7.08
N VAL A 123 31.23 3.83 7.81
CA VAL A 123 30.02 4.46 8.32
C VAL A 123 30.35 5.24 9.60
N ASP A 124 29.69 6.35 9.79
CA ASP A 124 29.69 7.08 11.06
C ASP A 124 28.84 6.33 12.08
N GLU A 125 29.47 5.57 12.95
CA GLU A 125 28.79 4.69 13.92
C GLU A 125 28.03 5.47 15.01
N GLU A 126 28.43 6.70 15.31
CA GLU A 126 27.71 7.55 16.26
C GLU A 126 26.38 7.98 15.67
N ILE A 127 26.39 8.45 14.43
CA ILE A 127 25.17 8.84 13.71
C ILE A 127 24.30 7.61 13.42
N LEU A 128 24.89 6.49 12.99
CA LEU A 128 24.16 5.24 12.82
C LEU A 128 23.44 4.84 14.12
N GLY A 129 24.12 4.91 15.25
CA GLY A 129 23.53 4.64 16.57
C GLY A 129 22.32 5.54 16.87
N GLN A 130 22.34 6.79 16.44
CA GLN A 130 21.20 7.71 16.60
C GLN A 130 20.01 7.32 15.70
N ILE A 131 20.26 6.87 14.46
CA ILE A 131 19.20 6.39 13.54
C ILE A 131 18.54 5.13 14.12
N ILE A 132 19.34 4.15 14.53
CA ILE A 132 18.85 2.82 14.98
C ILE A 132 18.47 2.77 16.46
N ALA A 133 18.40 3.89 17.16
CA ALA A 133 18.16 3.95 18.62
C ALA A 133 16.92 3.15 19.09
N GLY A 134 15.96 2.90 18.20
CA GLY A 134 14.77 2.05 18.44
C GLY A 134 14.95 0.56 18.13
N ALA A 135 15.99 0.18 17.38
CA ALA A 135 16.20 -1.19 16.91
C ALA A 135 17.26 -1.90 17.75
N GLN A 136 16.91 -2.52 18.83
CA GLN A 136 17.81 -3.28 19.69
C GLN A 136 18.23 -4.63 19.06
N SER A 137 18.68 -4.62 17.79
CA SER A 137 19.08 -5.79 17.02
C SER A 137 20.36 -5.52 16.23
N THR A 138 21.34 -6.43 16.34
CA THR A 138 22.58 -6.38 15.58
C THR A 138 22.33 -6.56 14.09
N GLU A 139 21.42 -7.46 13.74
CA GLU A 139 21.03 -7.77 12.35
C GLU A 139 20.39 -6.56 11.67
N ALA A 140 19.52 -5.84 12.38
CA ALA A 140 18.92 -4.60 11.89
C ALA A 140 19.98 -3.51 11.68
N ALA A 141 20.93 -3.37 12.61
CA ALA A 141 22.04 -2.42 12.48
C ALA A 141 22.93 -2.75 11.29
N ASP A 142 23.25 -4.02 11.07
CA ASP A 142 24.08 -4.47 9.95
C ASP A 142 23.38 -4.25 8.61
N TRP A 143 22.08 -4.50 8.54
CA TRP A 143 21.29 -4.20 7.35
C TRP A 143 21.33 -2.70 7.01
N ILE A 144 21.00 -1.84 7.99
CA ILE A 144 20.94 -0.39 7.80
C ILE A 144 22.33 0.18 7.50
N ARG A 145 23.37 -0.34 8.11
CA ARG A 145 24.78 0.03 7.80
C ARG A 145 25.11 -0.21 6.34
N LYS A 146 24.63 -1.33 5.79
CA LYS A 146 24.93 -1.75 4.41
C LYS A 146 24.06 -1.07 3.35
N HIS A 147 22.76 -0.93 3.63
CA HIS A 147 21.76 -0.54 2.64
C HIS A 147 21.13 0.84 2.89
N GLY A 148 21.44 1.51 4.01
CA GLY A 148 20.64 2.61 4.51
C GLY A 148 19.34 2.14 5.13
N LEU A 149 18.48 3.06 5.55
CA LEU A 149 17.16 2.74 6.05
C LEU A 149 16.20 2.54 4.88
N THR A 150 16.04 1.33 4.42
CA THR A 150 15.12 0.93 3.35
C THR A 150 13.74 0.58 3.91
N ILE A 151 12.76 0.24 3.07
CA ILE A 151 11.43 -0.20 3.52
C ILE A 151 11.52 -1.66 4.01
N PRO A 152 11.18 -1.96 5.28
CA PRO A 152 11.13 -3.33 5.76
C PRO A 152 10.01 -4.15 5.07
N LYS A 153 10.29 -5.41 4.71
CA LYS A 153 9.31 -6.30 4.04
C LYS A 153 8.01 -6.53 4.83
N ASN A 154 8.06 -6.36 6.15
CA ASN A 154 6.98 -6.58 7.10
C ASN A 154 6.25 -5.29 7.51
N LEU A 155 6.49 -4.17 6.82
CA LEU A 155 5.84 -2.89 7.10
C LEU A 155 4.59 -2.72 6.24
N PHE A 156 3.49 -2.40 6.89
CA PHE A 156 2.21 -2.03 6.27
C PHE A 156 1.86 -0.61 6.67
N VAL A 157 1.71 0.26 5.69
CA VAL A 157 1.36 1.67 5.92
C VAL A 157 -0.09 1.90 5.55
N VAL A 158 -0.85 2.48 6.47
CA VAL A 158 -2.25 2.85 6.30
C VAL A 158 -2.39 4.34 6.58
N GLY A 159 -3.10 5.07 5.73
CA GLY A 159 -3.46 6.46 5.96
C GLY A 159 -4.95 6.59 6.26
N THR A 160 -5.33 7.29 7.33
CA THR A 160 -6.71 7.73 7.50
C THR A 160 -6.91 9.06 6.79
N VAL A 161 -8.09 9.25 6.20
CA VAL A 161 -8.39 10.39 5.33
C VAL A 161 -9.79 10.88 5.61
N ASN A 162 -9.91 12.17 5.83
CA ASN A 162 -11.17 12.89 5.78
C ASN A 162 -11.15 13.79 4.56
N MET A 163 -12.12 13.62 3.65
CA MET A 163 -12.22 14.43 2.44
C MET A 163 -13.24 15.53 2.70
N ASP A 164 -12.78 16.62 3.30
CA ASP A 164 -13.55 17.82 3.53
C ASP A 164 -12.96 19.02 2.75
N GLU A 165 -13.63 20.17 2.80
CA GLU A 165 -13.21 21.38 2.07
C GLU A 165 -11.85 21.95 2.55
N THR A 166 -11.37 21.51 3.71
CA THR A 166 -10.17 22.06 4.36
C THR A 166 -8.93 21.20 4.15
N THR A 167 -9.11 19.98 3.63
CA THR A 167 -8.03 19.00 3.45
C THR A 167 -7.45 19.03 2.03
N CYS A 168 -6.21 18.54 1.91
CA CYS A 168 -5.55 18.44 0.60
C CYS A 168 -6.11 17.27 -0.21
N GLN A 169 -6.35 17.53 -1.51
CA GLN A 169 -6.69 16.45 -2.43
C GLN A 169 -5.46 15.61 -2.74
N PHE A 170 -5.67 14.33 -2.99
CA PHE A 170 -4.59 13.43 -3.39
C PHE A 170 -4.17 13.67 -4.83
N SER A 171 -2.86 13.77 -5.04
CA SER A 171 -2.31 13.71 -6.38
C SER A 171 -2.44 12.29 -6.95
N ARG A 172 -2.42 12.20 -8.27
CA ARG A 172 -2.42 10.93 -8.98
C ARG A 172 -1.25 10.01 -8.55
N LYS A 173 -0.10 10.60 -8.19
CA LYS A 173 1.08 9.84 -7.74
C LYS A 173 0.82 9.03 -6.47
N VAL A 174 0.00 9.55 -5.57
CA VAL A 174 -0.42 8.87 -4.34
C VAL A 174 -1.43 7.77 -4.66
N LEU A 175 -2.51 8.12 -5.39
CA LEU A 175 -3.58 7.17 -5.71
C LEU A 175 -3.11 5.99 -6.57
N ASP A 176 -2.11 6.21 -7.43
CA ASP A 176 -1.51 5.12 -8.22
C ASP A 176 -0.78 4.08 -7.37
N ARG A 177 -0.41 4.42 -6.11
CA ARG A 177 0.33 3.53 -5.19
C ARG A 177 -0.49 3.05 -4.01
N ALA A 178 -1.71 3.51 -3.87
CA ALA A 178 -2.59 3.17 -2.76
C ALA A 178 -3.76 2.27 -3.20
N MET A 179 -4.27 1.49 -2.26
CA MET A 179 -5.59 0.86 -2.31
C MET A 179 -6.51 1.65 -1.38
N THR A 180 -7.63 2.14 -1.90
CA THR A 180 -8.58 2.95 -1.14
C THR A 180 -9.67 2.07 -0.56
N LEU A 181 -9.87 2.17 0.76
CA LEU A 181 -10.96 1.51 1.46
C LEU A 181 -11.94 2.55 1.95
N LEU A 182 -13.20 2.45 1.54
CA LEU A 182 -14.28 3.31 2.02
C LEU A 182 -14.86 2.77 3.33
N MET A 183 -14.96 3.65 4.33
CA MET A 183 -15.50 3.32 5.66
C MET A 183 -16.80 4.10 5.91
N ASN A 184 -17.63 4.26 4.89
CA ASN A 184 -18.82 5.14 4.92
C ASN A 184 -20.08 4.45 5.50
N GLU A 185 -20.09 3.12 5.64
CA GLU A 185 -21.24 2.42 6.19
C GLU A 185 -21.26 2.47 7.73
N VAL A 186 -22.09 3.33 8.29
CA VAL A 186 -22.36 3.37 9.73
C VAL A 186 -23.60 2.55 10.04
N LYS A 187 -23.43 1.40 10.71
CA LYS A 187 -24.54 0.59 11.24
C LYS A 187 -24.78 0.96 12.70
N PHE A 188 -25.69 1.87 12.96
CA PHE A 188 -26.04 2.28 14.33
C PHE A 188 -26.47 1.09 15.23
N ALA A 189 -26.98 0.02 14.63
CA ALA A 189 -27.29 -1.23 15.34
C ALA A 189 -26.06 -1.91 15.96
N ASP A 190 -24.85 -1.53 15.54
CA ASP A 190 -23.58 -2.07 16.06
C ASP A 190 -22.96 -1.18 17.15
N MET A 191 -23.56 0.00 17.40
CA MET A 191 -23.13 0.86 18.50
C MET A 191 -23.30 0.15 19.85
N GLY A 192 -22.20 0.08 20.61
CA GLY A 192 -22.17 -0.57 21.91
C GLY A 192 -22.04 -2.09 21.88
N LYS A 193 -21.99 -2.71 20.70
CA LYS A 193 -21.59 -4.11 20.60
C LYS A 193 -20.07 -4.21 20.77
N THR A 194 -19.66 -5.00 21.76
CA THR A 194 -18.26 -5.45 21.80
C THR A 194 -18.01 -6.35 20.59
N VAL A 195 -16.87 -6.15 19.94
CA VAL A 195 -16.41 -7.07 18.88
C VAL A 195 -16.40 -8.47 19.51
N ASP A 196 -17.16 -9.39 18.89
CA ASP A 196 -17.18 -10.79 19.33
C ASP A 196 -15.81 -11.39 19.03
N PRO A 197 -14.98 -11.74 20.05
CA PRO A 197 -13.66 -12.29 19.79
C PRO A 197 -13.67 -13.58 18.98
N SER A 198 -14.81 -14.30 18.95
CA SER A 198 -14.95 -15.51 18.12
C SER A 198 -15.07 -15.21 16.62
N LYS A 199 -15.29 -13.96 16.25
CA LYS A 199 -15.31 -13.47 14.85
C LYS A 199 -13.99 -12.82 14.43
N GLU A 200 -13.03 -12.67 15.36
CA GLU A 200 -11.69 -12.31 14.99
C GLU A 200 -11.13 -13.46 14.13
N GLN A 201 -10.84 -13.17 12.86
CA GLN A 201 -10.08 -14.10 12.04
C GLN A 201 -8.64 -14.08 12.57
N LEU A 202 -8.32 -15.03 13.42
CA LEU A 202 -6.94 -15.31 13.78
C LEU A 202 -6.28 -15.91 12.52
N LEU A 203 -5.31 -15.20 11.97
CA LEU A 203 -4.44 -15.79 10.97
C LEU A 203 -3.63 -16.87 11.68
N ASP A 204 -3.75 -18.10 11.22
CA ASP A 204 -2.82 -19.16 11.59
C ASP A 204 -1.42 -18.87 11.01
N ASP A 205 -0.45 -19.72 11.32
CA ASP A 205 0.93 -19.50 10.86
C ASP A 205 1.03 -19.47 9.32
N ALA A 206 0.18 -20.23 8.62
CA ALA A 206 0.13 -20.24 7.16
C ALA A 206 -0.48 -18.96 6.60
N GLY A 207 -1.58 -18.49 7.18
CA GLY A 207 -2.20 -17.21 6.83
C GLY A 207 -1.29 -16.02 7.12
N LEU A 208 -0.55 -16.06 8.24
CA LEU A 208 0.43 -15.03 8.57
C LEU A 208 1.60 -15.04 7.57
N ALA A 209 2.14 -16.22 7.24
CA ALA A 209 3.20 -16.36 6.24
C ALA A 209 2.76 -15.82 4.88
N PHE A 210 1.53 -16.13 4.46
CA PHE A 210 0.94 -15.58 3.24
C PHE A 210 0.86 -14.04 3.28
N PHE A 211 0.33 -13.49 4.36
CA PHE A 211 0.22 -12.04 4.55
C PHE A 211 1.58 -11.32 4.49
N MET A 212 2.64 -11.97 4.99
CA MET A 212 4.00 -11.42 5.04
C MET A 212 4.79 -11.59 3.73
N GLN A 213 4.49 -12.61 2.93
CA GLN A 213 5.24 -12.89 1.70
C GLN A 213 4.80 -12.05 0.51
N GLY A 214 3.58 -11.51 0.55
CA GLY A 214 2.94 -10.91 -0.62
C GLY A 214 2.66 -11.93 -1.73
N GLY A 215 1.95 -11.50 -2.76
CA GLY A 215 1.71 -12.31 -3.94
C GLY A 215 3.01 -12.57 -4.74
N ARG A 216 3.07 -13.69 -5.42
CA ARG A 216 4.25 -14.09 -6.22
C ARG A 216 4.22 -13.57 -7.63
N ARG A 217 3.04 -13.21 -8.09
CA ARG A 217 2.79 -12.92 -9.47
C ARG A 217 3.28 -11.52 -9.83
N GLY A 218 4.36 -11.45 -10.57
CA GLY A 218 4.78 -10.25 -11.28
C GLY A 218 4.39 -10.27 -12.76
N HIS A 219 3.50 -11.21 -13.17
CA HIS A 219 3.21 -11.46 -14.56
C HIS A 219 1.70 -11.58 -14.80
N VAL A 220 1.19 -10.76 -15.70
CA VAL A 220 -0.18 -10.79 -16.21
C VAL A 220 -0.19 -11.72 -17.43
N ASP A 221 -1.07 -12.72 -17.47
CA ASP A 221 -1.20 -13.59 -18.62
C ASP A 221 -1.99 -12.92 -19.78
N THR A 222 -2.08 -13.60 -20.90
CA THR A 222 -2.77 -13.06 -22.10
C THR A 222 -4.26 -12.85 -21.88
N THR A 223 -4.91 -13.64 -21.03
CA THR A 223 -6.35 -13.54 -20.72
C THR A 223 -6.60 -12.29 -19.90
N GLU A 224 -5.79 -12.03 -18.89
CA GLU A 224 -5.86 -10.84 -18.06
C GLU A 224 -5.49 -9.58 -18.83
N ALA A 225 -4.48 -9.66 -19.73
CA ALA A 225 -4.17 -8.56 -20.62
C ALA A 225 -5.38 -8.18 -21.48
N GLY A 226 -6.13 -9.16 -22.00
CA GLY A 226 -7.38 -8.93 -22.71
C GLY A 226 -8.45 -8.25 -21.87
N LEU A 227 -8.62 -8.66 -20.61
CA LEU A 227 -9.55 -8.04 -19.67
C LEU A 227 -9.20 -6.57 -19.41
N LEU A 228 -7.92 -6.27 -19.21
CA LEU A 228 -7.44 -4.90 -18.97
C LEU A 228 -7.54 -4.03 -20.22
N ASP A 229 -7.37 -4.59 -21.43
CA ASP A 229 -7.63 -3.89 -22.68
C ASP A 229 -9.12 -3.52 -22.82
N HIS A 230 -10.02 -4.40 -22.38
CA HIS A 230 -11.45 -4.10 -22.32
C HIS A 230 -11.74 -2.97 -21.34
N LEU A 231 -11.15 -3.00 -20.12
CA LEU A 231 -11.28 -1.95 -19.11
C LEU A 231 -10.79 -0.57 -19.64
N ASN A 232 -9.81 -0.54 -20.54
CA ASN A 232 -9.31 0.70 -21.13
C ASN A 232 -10.20 1.29 -22.23
N LYS A 233 -11.14 0.52 -22.82
CA LYS A 233 -12.04 1.04 -23.85
C LYS A 233 -12.86 2.24 -23.39
N PRO A 234 -13.59 2.19 -22.23
CA PRO A 234 -14.32 3.34 -21.72
C PRO A 234 -13.42 4.51 -21.32
N LEU A 235 -12.13 4.24 -21.05
CA LEU A 235 -11.16 5.25 -20.57
C LEU A 235 -10.40 5.95 -21.72
N VAL A 236 -10.62 5.56 -22.97
CA VAL A 236 -9.94 6.16 -24.13
C VAL A 236 -10.13 7.66 -24.17
N ASN A 237 -9.07 8.41 -24.51
CA ASN A 237 -9.04 9.87 -24.51
C ASN A 237 -9.34 10.52 -23.13
N THR A 238 -9.10 9.80 -22.04
CA THR A 238 -9.16 10.34 -20.69
C THR A 238 -7.80 10.20 -20.00
N PRO A 239 -7.52 10.97 -18.95
CA PRO A 239 -6.30 10.80 -18.16
C PRO A 239 -6.34 9.54 -17.25
N PHE A 240 -7.41 8.75 -17.28
CA PHE A 240 -7.66 7.66 -16.33
C PHE A 240 -7.26 6.27 -16.87
N VAL A 241 -6.74 6.19 -18.07
CA VAL A 241 -6.23 4.94 -18.68
C VAL A 241 -5.34 4.19 -17.70
N VAL A 242 -5.59 2.88 -17.54
CA VAL A 242 -4.79 2.01 -16.68
C VAL A 242 -3.59 1.46 -17.44
N ALA A 243 -2.49 1.21 -16.72
CA ALA A 243 -1.22 0.78 -17.26
C ALA A 243 -0.66 -0.43 -16.48
N TYR A 244 0.57 -0.85 -16.79
CA TYR A 244 1.21 -2.05 -16.25
C TYR A 244 1.18 -2.18 -14.73
N ARG A 245 1.28 -1.08 -13.98
CA ARG A 245 1.18 -1.13 -12.51
C ARG A 245 -0.19 -1.64 -12.06
N PHE A 246 -1.26 -1.12 -12.65
CA PHE A 246 -2.62 -1.58 -12.36
C PHE A 246 -2.76 -3.08 -12.68
N ALA A 247 -2.20 -3.52 -13.81
CA ALA A 247 -2.19 -4.92 -14.22
C ALA A 247 -1.50 -5.82 -13.19
N ASN A 248 -0.30 -5.43 -12.74
CA ASN A 248 0.44 -6.18 -11.75
C ASN A 248 -0.31 -6.25 -10.40
N GLU A 249 -0.88 -5.15 -9.95
CA GLU A 249 -1.63 -5.10 -8.70
C GLU A 249 -2.94 -5.89 -8.78
N TYR A 250 -3.61 -5.87 -9.94
CA TYR A 250 -4.75 -6.73 -10.18
C TYR A 250 -4.38 -8.21 -10.08
N ALA A 251 -3.32 -8.64 -10.76
CA ALA A 251 -2.87 -10.02 -10.72
C ALA A 251 -2.48 -10.48 -9.31
N LEU A 252 -1.80 -9.62 -8.54
CA LEU A 252 -1.47 -9.89 -7.14
C LEU A 252 -2.72 -9.98 -6.25
N TYR A 253 -3.70 -9.13 -6.50
CA TYR A 253 -4.95 -9.11 -5.74
C TYR A 253 -5.80 -10.35 -6.03
N GLU A 254 -5.89 -10.77 -7.30
CA GLU A 254 -6.60 -11.99 -7.72
C GLU A 254 -6.01 -13.25 -7.06
N GLU A 255 -4.67 -13.39 -7.08
CA GLU A 255 -3.99 -14.47 -6.38
C GLU A 255 -4.24 -14.42 -4.87
N ALA A 256 -4.15 -13.24 -4.26
CA ALA A 256 -4.42 -13.05 -2.85
C ALA A 256 -5.86 -13.45 -2.48
N LEU A 257 -6.83 -13.08 -3.29
CA LEU A 257 -8.24 -13.41 -3.07
C LEU A 257 -8.46 -14.93 -3.11
N ALA A 258 -7.89 -15.62 -4.09
CA ALA A 258 -7.96 -17.08 -4.20
C ALA A 258 -7.33 -17.78 -2.98
N ASN A 259 -6.17 -17.31 -2.53
CA ASN A 259 -5.49 -17.88 -1.37
C ASN A 259 -6.26 -17.62 -0.06
N LEU A 260 -6.85 -16.44 0.11
CA LEU A 260 -7.74 -16.15 1.24
C LEU A 260 -9.01 -17.01 1.19
N GLY A 261 -9.47 -17.40 0.00
CA GLY A 261 -10.56 -18.36 -0.22
C GLY A 261 -10.17 -19.82 0.09
N GLY A 262 -8.94 -20.09 0.49
CA GLY A 262 -8.45 -21.40 0.90
C GLY A 262 -7.61 -22.15 -0.14
N LEU A 263 -7.26 -21.51 -1.27
CA LEU A 263 -6.32 -22.09 -2.22
C LEU A 263 -4.93 -22.13 -1.60
N ALA A 264 -4.33 -23.31 -1.47
CA ALA A 264 -2.96 -23.45 -0.97
C ALA A 264 -1.97 -22.79 -1.94
N GLN A 265 -1.03 -22.02 -1.40
CA GLN A 265 0.01 -21.35 -2.18
C GLN A 265 0.86 -22.36 -2.96
N LEU A 266 1.20 -21.98 -4.18
CA LEU A 266 2.16 -22.73 -4.99
C LEU A 266 3.57 -22.61 -4.41
N GLY A 267 4.29 -23.73 -4.24
CA GLY A 267 5.67 -23.75 -3.73
C GLY A 267 6.62 -22.92 -4.61
N GLU A 268 7.56 -22.15 -4.02
CA GLU A 268 8.53 -21.32 -4.80
C GLU A 268 9.39 -22.12 -5.77
N SER A 269 9.63 -23.38 -5.44
CA SER A 269 10.43 -24.32 -6.23
C SER A 269 9.58 -25.30 -7.05
N GLU A 270 8.25 -25.09 -7.15
CA GLU A 270 7.39 -25.98 -7.94
C GLU A 270 7.75 -25.86 -9.43
N THR A 271 8.03 -27.01 -10.04
CA THR A 271 8.42 -27.15 -11.45
C THR A 271 7.46 -28.00 -12.25
N ASP A 272 6.47 -28.63 -11.61
CA ASP A 272 5.44 -29.42 -12.28
C ASP A 272 4.46 -28.50 -13.01
N GLU A 273 4.59 -28.46 -14.34
CA GLU A 273 3.77 -27.61 -15.21
C GLU A 273 2.27 -27.88 -15.05
N SER A 274 1.86 -29.11 -14.75
CA SER A 274 0.44 -29.43 -14.58
C SER A 274 -0.13 -28.87 -13.28
N LYS A 275 0.63 -28.90 -12.21
CA LYS A 275 0.24 -28.29 -10.93
C LYS A 275 0.23 -26.76 -11.02
N ILE A 276 1.21 -26.18 -11.71
CA ILE A 276 1.27 -24.74 -11.97
C ILE A 276 0.03 -24.31 -12.76
N ALA A 277 -0.32 -25.02 -13.84
CA ALA A 277 -1.50 -24.71 -14.65
C ALA A 277 -2.80 -24.87 -13.87
N GLU A 278 -2.94 -25.93 -13.04
CA GLU A 278 -4.11 -26.11 -12.19
C GLU A 278 -4.26 -24.99 -11.15
N TYR A 279 -3.14 -24.57 -10.56
CA TYR A 279 -3.12 -23.46 -9.60
C TYR A 279 -3.64 -22.17 -10.25
N TRP A 280 -3.08 -21.75 -11.38
CA TRP A 280 -3.50 -20.52 -12.05
C TRP A 280 -4.93 -20.58 -12.58
N LYS A 281 -5.41 -21.76 -12.98
CA LYS A 281 -6.82 -21.95 -13.32
C LYS A 281 -7.73 -21.66 -12.12
N LYS A 282 -7.37 -22.11 -10.92
CA LYS A 282 -8.15 -21.83 -9.70
C LYS A 282 -8.05 -20.35 -9.31
N VAL A 283 -6.91 -19.71 -9.50
CA VAL A 283 -6.77 -18.26 -9.28
C VAL A 283 -7.72 -17.50 -10.21
N SER A 284 -7.79 -17.86 -11.49
CA SER A 284 -8.63 -17.16 -12.48
C SER A 284 -10.14 -17.33 -12.25
N GLU A 285 -10.58 -18.24 -11.41
CA GLU A 285 -11.98 -18.34 -10.96
C GLU A 285 -12.43 -17.12 -10.16
N HIS A 286 -11.48 -16.33 -9.63
CA HIS A 286 -11.72 -15.10 -8.87
C HIS A 286 -11.57 -13.81 -9.70
N ALA A 287 -11.33 -13.91 -11.01
CA ALA A 287 -11.00 -12.78 -11.89
C ALA A 287 -12.04 -11.65 -11.87
N GLU A 288 -13.34 -11.98 -11.97
CA GLU A 288 -14.40 -10.97 -11.98
C GLU A 288 -14.51 -10.23 -10.64
N GLU A 289 -14.43 -10.96 -9.53
CA GLU A 289 -14.47 -10.37 -8.20
C GLU A 289 -13.25 -9.50 -7.92
N ALA A 290 -12.06 -9.99 -8.29
CA ALA A 290 -10.82 -9.24 -8.17
C ALA A 290 -10.85 -7.94 -9.00
N LEU A 291 -11.37 -8.01 -10.22
CA LEU A 291 -11.52 -6.83 -11.07
C LEU A 291 -12.46 -5.80 -10.46
N ASP A 292 -13.62 -6.23 -9.98
CA ASP A 292 -14.61 -5.35 -9.33
C ASP A 292 -13.98 -4.62 -8.14
N HIS A 293 -13.28 -5.34 -7.28
CA HIS A 293 -12.61 -4.78 -6.10
C HIS A 293 -11.49 -3.81 -6.49
N VAL A 294 -10.64 -4.16 -7.45
CA VAL A 294 -9.52 -3.30 -7.86
C VAL A 294 -10.00 -2.06 -8.60
N VAL A 295 -11.08 -2.18 -9.41
CA VAL A 295 -11.73 -1.00 -10.01
C VAL A 295 -12.25 -0.07 -8.92
N LEU A 296 -12.96 -0.60 -7.91
CA LEU A 296 -13.45 0.19 -6.79
C LEU A 296 -12.33 0.91 -6.04
N MET A 297 -11.26 0.19 -5.68
CA MET A 297 -10.22 0.69 -4.80
C MET A 297 -9.14 1.55 -5.50
N LYS A 298 -8.93 1.35 -6.80
CA LYS A 298 -7.83 2.01 -7.52
C LYS A 298 -8.24 2.86 -8.70
N LEU A 299 -9.27 2.47 -9.43
CA LEU A 299 -9.67 3.22 -10.62
C LEU A 299 -10.67 4.32 -10.27
N LEU A 300 -11.76 3.99 -9.59
CA LEU A 300 -12.80 4.97 -9.25
C LEU A 300 -12.28 6.16 -8.44
N PRO A 301 -11.37 6.01 -7.46
CA PRO A 301 -10.81 7.15 -6.71
C PRO A 301 -10.09 8.19 -7.57
N ARG A 302 -9.68 7.82 -8.78
CA ARG A 302 -8.99 8.68 -9.74
C ARG A 302 -9.92 9.39 -10.70
N ILE A 303 -11.17 8.90 -10.85
CA ILE A 303 -12.14 9.43 -11.81
C ILE A 303 -12.88 10.61 -11.18
N HIS A 304 -12.73 11.75 -11.81
CA HIS A 304 -13.39 12.99 -11.42
C HIS A 304 -13.59 13.89 -12.64
N GLY A 305 -14.54 14.80 -12.59
CA GLY A 305 -14.81 15.76 -13.66
C GLY A 305 -16.26 16.25 -13.70
N MET A 306 -16.56 17.00 -14.73
CA MET A 306 -17.94 17.46 -14.97
C MET A 306 -18.87 16.25 -15.13
N LYS A 307 -20.09 16.36 -14.64
CA LYS A 307 -21.09 15.29 -14.58
C LYS A 307 -21.26 14.56 -15.92
N ASP A 308 -21.38 15.28 -17.03
CA ASP A 308 -21.54 14.68 -18.34
C ASP A 308 -20.33 13.85 -18.78
N VAL A 309 -19.11 14.29 -18.40
CA VAL A 309 -17.86 13.57 -18.71
C VAL A 309 -17.80 12.28 -17.90
N VAL A 310 -18.03 12.34 -16.59
CA VAL A 310 -18.01 11.17 -15.71
C VAL A 310 -19.13 10.20 -16.09
N LYS A 311 -20.33 10.69 -16.35
CA LYS A 311 -21.45 9.90 -16.85
C LYS A 311 -21.10 9.18 -18.16
N GLY A 312 -20.48 9.89 -19.10
CA GLY A 312 -20.03 9.30 -20.35
C GLY A 312 -18.98 8.21 -20.18
N ILE A 313 -18.10 8.31 -19.17
CA ILE A 313 -17.14 7.25 -18.83
C ILE A 313 -17.87 6.03 -18.23
N PHE A 314 -18.84 6.25 -17.36
CA PHE A 314 -19.52 5.16 -16.64
C PHE A 314 -20.59 4.44 -17.50
N GLU A 315 -21.34 5.19 -18.33
CA GLU A 315 -22.52 4.67 -19.06
C GLU A 315 -22.30 4.56 -20.57
N GLY A 316 -21.13 5.00 -21.07
CA GLY A 316 -20.82 5.02 -22.49
C GLY A 316 -21.02 6.39 -23.14
N ARG A 317 -20.29 6.63 -24.23
CA ARG A 317 -20.29 7.88 -24.98
C ARG A 317 -19.93 7.68 -26.44
N LYS A 318 -20.11 8.71 -27.25
CA LYS A 318 -19.64 8.72 -28.65
C LYS A 318 -18.36 9.52 -28.78
N ILE A 319 -17.39 8.97 -29.49
CA ILE A 319 -16.16 9.67 -29.91
C ILE A 319 -16.02 9.46 -31.42
N ASP A 320 -15.96 10.52 -32.19
CA ASP A 320 -15.85 10.48 -33.67
C ASP A 320 -16.86 9.52 -34.29
N GLU A 321 -18.13 9.64 -33.89
CA GLU A 321 -19.27 8.81 -34.33
C GLU A 321 -19.21 7.32 -33.92
N LYS A 322 -18.15 6.89 -33.20
CA LYS A 322 -18.03 5.54 -32.65
C LYS A 322 -18.63 5.44 -31.28
N ASP A 323 -19.42 4.41 -31.05
CA ASP A 323 -19.90 4.10 -29.71
C ASP A 323 -18.77 3.53 -28.86
N ILE A 324 -18.54 4.15 -27.71
CA ILE A 324 -17.57 3.70 -26.72
C ILE A 324 -18.37 3.13 -25.53
N PRO A 325 -18.11 1.88 -25.11
CA PRO A 325 -18.83 1.27 -23.98
C PRO A 325 -18.61 2.05 -22.69
N GLY A 326 -19.50 1.84 -21.74
CA GLY A 326 -19.34 2.38 -20.39
C GLY A 326 -18.45 1.50 -19.52
N LEU A 327 -17.86 2.07 -18.50
CA LEU A 327 -17.09 1.31 -17.51
C LEU A 327 -17.97 0.27 -16.80
N ARG A 328 -19.26 0.53 -16.67
CA ARG A 328 -20.23 -0.42 -16.11
C ARG A 328 -20.39 -1.69 -16.93
N ASP A 329 -20.18 -1.62 -18.22
CA ASP A 329 -20.30 -2.78 -19.12
C ASP A 329 -19.08 -3.72 -19.00
N GLU A 330 -17.99 -3.22 -18.40
CA GLU A 330 -16.71 -3.93 -18.29
C GLU A 330 -16.46 -4.49 -16.87
N VAL A 331 -17.40 -4.28 -15.94
CA VAL A 331 -17.32 -4.78 -14.56
C VAL A 331 -18.57 -5.60 -14.21
N LYS A 332 -18.54 -6.29 -13.08
CA LYS A 332 -19.66 -7.08 -12.59
C LYS A 332 -20.89 -6.20 -12.36
N ALA A 333 -22.03 -6.51 -13.00
CA ALA A 333 -23.21 -5.66 -13.01
C ALA A 333 -23.83 -5.40 -11.61
N ASP A 334 -23.74 -6.38 -10.71
CA ASP A 334 -24.17 -6.32 -9.31
C ASP A 334 -23.00 -6.15 -8.34
N GLY A 335 -21.82 -5.77 -8.85
CA GLY A 335 -20.60 -5.59 -8.09
C GLY A 335 -20.55 -4.28 -7.29
N LEU A 336 -19.59 -4.20 -6.40
CA LEU A 336 -19.36 -3.02 -5.54
C LEU A 336 -19.01 -1.78 -6.34
N SER A 337 -18.20 -1.95 -7.40
CA SER A 337 -17.80 -0.85 -8.28
C SER A 337 -18.98 -0.29 -9.07
N ALA A 338 -19.86 -1.13 -9.58
CA ALA A 338 -21.10 -0.72 -10.27
C ALA A 338 -22.03 0.03 -9.32
N GLY A 339 -22.17 -0.43 -8.07
CA GLY A 339 -22.90 0.24 -7.01
C GLY A 339 -22.34 1.63 -6.73
N MET A 340 -21.04 1.77 -6.58
CA MET A 340 -20.36 3.04 -6.35
C MET A 340 -20.50 4.01 -7.52
N MET A 341 -20.39 3.55 -8.76
CA MET A 341 -20.64 4.39 -9.93
C MET A 341 -22.06 4.96 -9.94
N THR A 342 -23.04 4.15 -9.50
CA THR A 342 -24.45 4.60 -9.34
C THR A 342 -24.57 5.68 -8.28
N GLU A 343 -23.92 5.49 -7.14
CA GLU A 343 -23.91 6.47 -6.05
C GLU A 343 -23.31 7.80 -6.51
N ILE A 344 -22.14 7.75 -7.16
CA ILE A 344 -21.46 8.96 -7.69
C ILE A 344 -22.38 9.72 -8.66
N LEU A 345 -23.03 9.03 -9.61
CA LEU A 345 -23.91 9.67 -10.59
C LEU A 345 -25.18 10.28 -9.96
N ASN A 346 -25.65 9.73 -8.84
CA ASN A 346 -26.83 10.21 -8.11
C ASN A 346 -26.54 11.42 -7.21
N ARG A 347 -25.28 11.79 -7.01
CA ARG A 347 -24.93 13.04 -6.32
C ARG A 347 -25.43 14.21 -7.15
N GLY A 348 -25.95 15.22 -6.47
CA GLY A 348 -26.58 16.39 -7.11
C GLY A 348 -25.60 17.36 -7.77
N ASP A 349 -24.30 17.14 -7.67
CA ASP A 349 -23.24 18.03 -8.05
C ASP A 349 -23.02 18.06 -9.58
N GLU A 350 -22.60 19.22 -10.11
CA GLU A 350 -22.17 19.34 -11.50
C GLU A 350 -20.77 18.77 -11.73
N TYR A 351 -19.94 18.72 -10.69
CA TYR A 351 -18.62 18.11 -10.69
C TYR A 351 -18.62 16.87 -9.83
N LEU A 352 -18.41 15.73 -10.44
CA LEU A 352 -18.45 14.44 -9.77
C LEU A 352 -17.05 13.96 -9.43
N THR A 353 -16.92 13.33 -8.27
CA THR A 353 -15.71 12.69 -7.77
C THR A 353 -16.11 11.44 -6.99
N PHE A 354 -15.18 10.49 -6.87
CA PHE A 354 -15.31 9.33 -6.00
C PHE A 354 -15.48 9.74 -4.52
N TRP A 355 -14.75 10.76 -4.12
CA TRP A 355 -14.76 11.29 -2.77
C TRP A 355 -16.06 12.04 -2.48
N PRO A 356 -16.62 11.88 -1.25
CA PRO A 356 -17.87 12.53 -0.87
C PRO A 356 -17.78 14.05 -0.87
#